data_21e3663da8b34dc36b4901e3b6fa5a58
#
_entry.id   21e3663da8b34dc36b4901e3b6fa5a58
#
_cell.length_a   1.000
_cell.length_b   1.000
_cell.length_c   1.000
_cell.angle_alpha   90.00
_cell.angle_beta   90.00
_cell.angle_gamma   90.00
#
_symmetry.space_group_name_H-M   'P 1'
#
loop_
_entity.id
_entity.type
_entity.pdbx_description
1 polymer ?
#
loop_
_entity_poly.entity_id
_entity_poly.type
_entity_poly.pdbx_seq_one_letter_code
_entity_poly.pdbx_strand_id
1 'polypeptide(L)'
;MKYFCLLFCVAYFCSCAPSRFVKPLGKGEKAINASLGGPLITFAGAPIPIPFTSISGGYGVSKSLTAYGSLHPTSLIFGVLQTELGVVKNIYYNDSLKFGFSAAPVVNLSIDRWEYNFKFWPELDLNAYWTFNKNKNFIYIGASNWFELSKTKGYGEKQVSHWIINPQLGHTFIRPKWNFNIEVKLLAPGIMRYPNVVDYIGVGNKGAIGTYLSITRRF
;
A
#
# COMPACT_ATOMS: atom_id res chain seq x y z
N MET A 1 6.75 -30.12 9.14
CA MET A 1 7.83 -29.22 8.73
C MET A 1 7.63 -28.60 7.33
N LYS A 2 7.16 -29.32 6.29
CA LYS A 2 6.96 -28.74 4.93
C LYS A 2 5.95 -27.58 4.87
N TYR A 3 4.89 -27.61 5.68
CA TYR A 3 3.86 -26.54 5.70
C TYR A 3 4.32 -25.32 6.50
N PHE A 4 5.29 -25.45 7.39
CA PHE A 4 5.87 -24.33 8.14
C PHE A 4 6.77 -23.46 7.25
N CYS A 5 7.50 -24.08 6.31
CA CYS A 5 8.27 -23.35 5.30
C CYS A 5 7.38 -22.58 4.31
N LEU A 6 6.20 -23.13 3.96
CA LEU A 6 5.25 -22.46 3.06
C LEU A 6 4.69 -21.18 3.68
N LEU A 7 4.42 -21.19 5.00
CA LEU A 7 3.98 -20.01 5.75
C LEU A 7 5.09 -18.94 5.82
N PHE A 8 6.35 -19.38 5.88
CA PHE A 8 7.52 -18.49 5.97
C PHE A 8 7.79 -17.72 4.66
N CYS A 9 7.53 -18.35 3.50
CA CYS A 9 7.68 -17.69 2.17
C CYS A 9 6.65 -16.59 1.93
N VAL A 10 5.46 -16.63 2.54
CA VAL A 10 4.43 -15.59 2.41
C VAL A 10 4.84 -14.29 3.11
N ALA A 11 5.68 -14.38 4.15
CA ALA A 11 6.09 -13.21 4.93
C ALA A 11 7.03 -12.24 4.17
N TYR A 12 7.76 -12.70 3.16
CA TYR A 12 8.73 -11.87 2.43
C TYR A 12 8.16 -11.01 1.31
N PHE A 13 6.87 -11.16 0.95
CA PHE A 13 6.20 -10.34 -0.06
C PHE A 13 5.32 -9.23 0.53
N CYS A 14 5.45 -8.93 1.81
CA CYS A 14 4.50 -8.15 2.58
C CYS A 14 4.71 -6.64 2.54
N SER A 15 4.76 -6.03 1.37
CA SER A 15 4.71 -4.57 1.29
C SER A 15 3.70 -4.05 0.27
N CYS A 16 2.54 -4.65 0.24
CA CYS A 16 1.47 -4.25 -0.66
C CYS A 16 0.32 -3.62 0.12
N ALA A 17 0.61 -2.56 0.87
CA ALA A 17 -0.44 -1.81 1.54
C ALA A 17 -1.08 -0.78 0.59
N PRO A 18 -2.37 -0.46 0.74
CA PRO A 18 -3.03 0.58 -0.03
C PRO A 18 -2.45 1.96 0.28
N SER A 19 -2.70 2.92 -0.61
CA SER A 19 -2.42 4.33 -0.32
C SER A 19 -3.25 4.76 0.90
N ARG A 20 -2.59 5.20 1.99
CA ARG A 20 -3.26 5.53 3.27
C ARG A 20 -4.04 6.82 3.15
N PHE A 21 -3.36 7.85 2.66
CA PHE A 21 -3.95 9.17 2.42
C PHE A 21 -3.54 9.66 1.03
N VAL A 22 -4.46 9.65 0.09
CA VAL A 22 -4.23 10.18 -1.27
C VAL A 22 -4.30 11.71 -1.27
N LYS A 23 -5.21 12.28 -0.46
CA LYS A 23 -5.35 13.71 -0.24
C LYS A 23 -4.90 14.06 1.17
N PRO A 24 -4.18 15.19 1.36
CA PRO A 24 -3.90 15.69 2.70
C PRO A 24 -5.17 15.94 3.52
N LEU A 25 -5.06 15.73 4.81
CA LEU A 25 -6.06 16.13 5.81
C LEU A 25 -6.07 17.67 5.96
N GLY A 26 -7.14 18.23 6.49
CA GLY A 26 -7.18 19.63 6.89
C GLY A 26 -6.14 19.96 7.95
N LYS A 27 -5.68 21.23 8.01
CA LYS A 27 -4.73 21.66 9.06
C LYS A 27 -5.30 21.40 10.45
N GLY A 28 -4.54 20.67 11.29
CA GLY A 28 -4.94 20.31 12.66
C GLY A 28 -5.88 19.10 12.74
N GLU A 29 -6.40 18.61 11.61
CA GLU A 29 -7.25 17.41 11.55
C GLU A 29 -6.43 16.17 11.86
N LYS A 30 -7.01 15.27 12.66
CA LYS A 30 -6.45 13.96 12.96
C LYS A 30 -7.29 12.88 12.28
N ALA A 31 -6.67 11.79 11.88
CA ALA A 31 -7.39 10.66 11.32
C ALA A 31 -6.73 9.33 11.68
N ILE A 32 -7.57 8.30 11.80
CA ILE A 32 -7.13 6.91 11.88
C ILE A 32 -7.68 6.19 10.66
N ASN A 33 -6.81 5.48 9.95
CA ASN A 33 -7.17 4.64 8.81
C ASN A 33 -6.92 3.18 9.16
N ALA A 34 -7.85 2.32 8.80
CA ALA A 34 -7.66 0.86 8.80
C ALA A 34 -7.86 0.35 7.39
N SER A 35 -6.99 -0.54 6.92
CA SER A 35 -7.07 -1.14 5.61
C SER A 35 -6.98 -2.65 5.66
N LEU A 36 -7.62 -3.30 4.70
CA LEU A 36 -7.62 -4.75 4.48
C LEU A 36 -7.53 -5.01 2.98
N GLY A 37 -6.70 -5.96 2.59
CA GLY A 37 -6.56 -6.40 1.20
C GLY A 37 -5.15 -6.82 0.88
N GLY A 38 -4.93 -7.27 -0.36
CA GLY A 38 -3.63 -7.74 -0.80
C GLY A 38 -3.69 -8.29 -2.21
N PRO A 39 -2.61 -8.91 -2.67
CA PRO A 39 -2.60 -9.57 -3.96
C PRO A 39 -3.63 -10.70 -4.01
N LEU A 40 -4.29 -10.83 -5.15
CA LEU A 40 -5.22 -11.93 -5.42
C LEU A 40 -4.44 -13.22 -5.65
N ILE A 41 -4.91 -14.28 -5.04
CA ILE A 41 -4.43 -15.64 -5.26
C ILE A 41 -5.58 -16.55 -5.68
N THR A 42 -5.26 -17.64 -6.38
CA THR A 42 -6.22 -18.71 -6.61
C THR A 42 -6.26 -19.63 -5.39
N PHE A 43 -7.38 -19.65 -4.69
CA PHE A 43 -7.60 -20.54 -3.56
C PHE A 43 -8.90 -21.33 -3.77
N ALA A 44 -8.82 -22.66 -3.78
CA ALA A 44 -9.94 -23.56 -4.06
C ALA A 44 -10.71 -23.19 -5.34
N GLY A 45 -10.01 -22.68 -6.38
CA GLY A 45 -10.61 -22.28 -7.65
C GLY A 45 -11.24 -20.87 -7.68
N ALA A 46 -11.22 -20.15 -6.56
CA ALA A 46 -11.76 -18.79 -6.47
C ALA A 46 -10.64 -17.75 -6.29
N PRO A 47 -10.76 -16.54 -6.90
CA PRO A 47 -9.86 -15.44 -6.64
C PRO A 47 -10.16 -14.81 -5.28
N ILE A 48 -9.21 -14.87 -4.35
CA ILE A 48 -9.31 -14.22 -3.04
C ILE A 48 -8.11 -13.32 -2.78
N PRO A 49 -8.27 -12.14 -2.14
CA PRO A 49 -7.15 -11.32 -1.71
C PRO A 49 -6.48 -11.93 -0.49
N ILE A 50 -5.16 -11.92 -0.44
CA ILE A 50 -4.44 -12.21 0.80
C ILE A 50 -4.78 -11.13 1.82
N PRO A 51 -5.24 -11.46 3.04
CA PRO A 51 -5.78 -10.49 3.99
C PRO A 51 -4.69 -9.74 4.75
N PHE A 52 -3.94 -8.89 4.05
CA PHE A 52 -3.03 -7.96 4.72
C PHE A 52 -3.80 -6.81 5.33
N THR A 53 -3.41 -6.44 6.54
CA THR A 53 -4.02 -5.34 7.29
C THR A 53 -3.00 -4.27 7.60
N SER A 54 -3.42 -3.00 7.58
CA SER A 54 -2.65 -1.89 8.15
C SER A 54 -3.54 -0.97 8.97
N ILE A 55 -2.94 -0.36 10.00
CA ILE A 55 -3.56 0.70 10.80
C ILE A 55 -2.62 1.90 10.73
N SER A 56 -3.16 3.05 10.31
CA SER A 56 -2.39 4.28 10.14
C SER A 56 -3.00 5.41 10.95
N GLY A 57 -2.15 6.21 11.59
CA GLY A 57 -2.52 7.48 12.20
C GLY A 57 -2.00 8.65 11.39
N GLY A 58 -2.83 9.65 11.07
CA GLY A 58 -2.46 10.82 10.29
C GLY A 58 -2.76 12.13 11.02
N TYR A 59 -1.92 13.14 10.77
CA TYR A 59 -2.09 14.51 11.28
C TYR A 59 -1.85 15.53 10.17
N GLY A 60 -2.83 16.41 9.96
CA GLY A 60 -2.76 17.52 9.03
C GLY A 60 -1.84 18.64 9.53
N VAL A 61 -0.60 18.65 9.09
CA VAL A 61 0.40 19.67 9.46
C VAL A 61 0.05 21.02 8.85
N SER A 62 -0.44 21.02 7.62
CA SER A 62 -0.93 22.19 6.91
C SER A 62 -2.10 21.82 6.00
N LYS A 63 -2.70 22.80 5.30
CA LYS A 63 -3.75 22.53 4.30
C LYS A 63 -3.29 21.64 3.14
N SER A 64 -1.98 21.56 2.91
CA SER A 64 -1.39 20.80 1.80
C SER A 64 -0.47 19.65 2.23
N LEU A 65 -0.29 19.41 3.54
CA LEU A 65 0.65 18.43 4.07
C LEU A 65 0.04 17.67 5.24
N THR A 66 0.09 16.34 5.17
CA THR A 66 -0.25 15.41 6.25
C THR A 66 0.95 14.54 6.55
N ALA A 67 1.33 14.43 7.81
CA ALA A 67 2.26 13.41 8.28
C ALA A 67 1.47 12.19 8.79
N TYR A 68 1.98 10.98 8.58
CA TYR A 68 1.34 9.76 9.06
C TYR A 68 2.36 8.68 9.41
N GLY A 69 1.92 7.74 10.24
CA GLY A 69 2.63 6.51 10.52
C GLY A 69 1.67 5.33 10.50
N SER A 70 2.18 4.15 10.14
CA SER A 70 1.39 2.93 10.02
C SER A 70 2.05 1.74 10.70
N LEU A 71 1.22 0.81 11.16
CA LEU A 71 1.60 -0.51 11.66
C LEU A 71 0.87 -1.57 10.84
N HIS A 72 1.52 -2.72 10.61
CA HIS A 72 0.96 -3.85 9.86
C HIS A 72 0.65 -5.04 10.79
N PRO A 73 -0.60 -5.15 11.32
CA PRO A 73 -0.98 -6.21 12.24
C PRO A 73 -0.79 -7.62 11.67
N THR A 74 -1.08 -7.83 10.37
CA THR A 74 -0.85 -9.15 9.74
C THR A 74 0.61 -9.55 9.77
N SER A 75 1.54 -8.65 9.45
CA SER A 75 2.98 -8.92 9.53
C SER A 75 3.41 -9.25 10.97
N LEU A 76 2.85 -8.53 11.95
CA LEU A 76 3.14 -8.73 13.37
C LEU A 76 2.71 -10.13 13.84
N ILE A 77 1.52 -10.62 13.43
CA ILE A 77 1.04 -11.98 13.72
C ILE A 77 2.03 -13.03 13.19
N PHE A 78 2.64 -12.78 12.03
CA PHE A 78 3.66 -13.64 11.45
C PHE A 78 5.09 -13.36 11.96
N GLY A 79 5.24 -12.64 13.06
CA GLY A 79 6.52 -12.41 13.71
C GLY A 79 7.40 -11.34 13.06
N VAL A 80 6.84 -10.50 12.21
CA VAL A 80 7.54 -9.38 11.58
C VAL A 80 6.93 -8.06 12.05
N LEU A 81 7.67 -7.27 12.80
CA LEU A 81 7.28 -5.90 13.08
C LEU A 81 7.54 -5.07 11.83
N GLN A 82 6.47 -4.65 11.17
CA GLN A 82 6.52 -3.78 10.00
C GLN A 82 5.81 -2.47 10.30
N THR A 83 6.50 -1.37 10.04
CA THR A 83 6.00 -0.01 10.24
C THR A 83 6.32 0.88 9.04
N GLU A 84 5.60 1.99 8.91
CA GLU A 84 5.80 2.99 7.90
C GLU A 84 5.73 4.38 8.50
N LEU A 85 6.54 5.28 7.98
CA LEU A 85 6.47 6.71 8.25
C LEU A 85 6.43 7.45 6.92
N GLY A 86 5.48 8.36 6.77
CA GLY A 86 5.32 9.06 5.50
C GLY A 86 4.67 10.43 5.66
N VAL A 87 4.71 11.17 4.58
CA VAL A 87 3.97 12.41 4.44
C VAL A 87 3.20 12.39 3.12
N VAL A 88 2.03 13.01 3.08
CA VAL A 88 1.28 13.29 1.85
C VAL A 88 1.30 14.78 1.61
N LYS A 89 1.79 15.18 0.46
CA LYS A 89 1.81 16.58 0.02
C LYS A 89 0.97 16.77 -1.23
N ASN A 90 0.07 17.73 -1.18
CA ASN A 90 -0.59 18.25 -2.37
C ASN A 90 0.40 19.13 -3.13
N ILE A 91 0.82 18.68 -4.32
CA ILE A 91 1.77 19.40 -5.19
C ILE A 91 1.04 20.46 -6.00
N TYR A 92 -0.15 20.10 -6.49
CA TYR A 92 -0.99 20.95 -7.31
C TYR A 92 -2.46 20.70 -7.01
N TYR A 93 -3.26 21.75 -7.04
CA TYR A 93 -4.71 21.65 -6.98
C TYR A 93 -5.38 22.77 -7.78
N ASN A 94 -6.29 22.41 -8.65
CA ASN A 94 -7.12 23.35 -9.43
C ASN A 94 -8.57 23.27 -8.93
N ASP A 95 -9.04 24.35 -8.34
CA ASP A 95 -10.38 24.43 -7.76
C ASP A 95 -11.50 24.39 -8.82
N SER A 96 -11.28 24.95 -9.99
CA SER A 96 -12.27 24.98 -11.08
C SER A 96 -12.47 23.57 -11.66
N LEU A 97 -11.39 22.83 -11.89
CA LEU A 97 -11.42 21.48 -12.42
C LEU A 97 -11.62 20.43 -11.34
N LYS A 98 -11.56 20.81 -10.03
CA LYS A 98 -11.58 19.88 -8.89
C LYS A 98 -10.54 18.77 -9.02
N PHE A 99 -9.43 19.07 -9.69
CA PHE A 99 -8.32 18.18 -9.97
C PHE A 99 -7.12 18.51 -9.08
N GLY A 100 -6.43 17.49 -8.59
CA GLY A 100 -5.21 17.65 -7.83
C GLY A 100 -4.18 16.58 -8.13
N PHE A 101 -2.95 16.90 -7.77
CA PHE A 101 -1.82 15.97 -7.83
C PHE A 101 -1.13 15.95 -6.48
N SER A 102 -0.94 14.75 -5.93
CA SER A 102 -0.27 14.54 -4.65
C SER A 102 0.93 13.61 -4.79
N ALA A 103 1.92 13.83 -3.93
CA ALA A 103 3.06 12.95 -3.75
C ALA A 103 3.16 12.54 -2.28
N ALA A 104 3.47 11.26 -2.04
CA ALA A 104 3.65 10.73 -0.69
C ALA A 104 4.95 9.93 -0.62
N PRO A 105 6.07 10.56 -0.22
CA PRO A 105 7.26 9.83 0.17
C PRO A 105 7.00 9.08 1.49
N VAL A 106 7.42 7.81 1.51
CA VAL A 106 7.24 6.87 2.60
C VAL A 106 8.55 6.15 2.88
N VAL A 107 8.82 5.92 4.14
CA VAL A 107 9.87 5.04 4.61
C VAL A 107 9.23 3.82 5.24
N ASN A 108 9.56 2.66 4.73
CA ASN A 108 9.13 1.38 5.25
C ASN A 108 10.26 0.73 6.03
N LEU A 109 9.93 0.18 7.19
CA LEU A 109 10.84 -0.50 8.10
C LEU A 109 10.26 -1.84 8.49
N SER A 110 11.07 -2.90 8.50
CA SER A 110 10.66 -4.18 9.06
C SER A 110 11.82 -4.85 9.81
N ILE A 111 11.46 -5.60 10.85
CA ILE A 111 12.37 -6.47 11.57
C ILE A 111 11.66 -7.78 11.90
N ASP A 112 12.28 -8.92 11.62
CA ASP A 112 11.76 -10.21 12.02
C ASP A 112 12.24 -10.61 13.42
N ARG A 113 11.43 -11.43 14.12
CA ARG A 113 11.74 -11.87 15.50
C ARG A 113 12.68 -13.08 15.55
N TRP A 114 12.97 -13.71 14.40
CA TRP A 114 13.67 -14.98 14.35
C TRP A 114 15.18 -14.78 14.25
N GLU A 115 15.60 -13.94 13.29
CA GLU A 115 17.01 -13.65 13.00
C GLU A 115 17.33 -12.17 13.20
N TYR A 116 16.32 -11.36 13.58
CA TYR A 116 16.42 -9.90 13.71
C TYR A 116 16.88 -9.21 12.43
N ASN A 117 16.56 -9.80 11.26
CA ASN A 117 16.86 -9.19 10.00
C ASN A 117 16.10 -7.88 9.85
N PHE A 118 16.83 -6.80 9.71
CA PHE A 118 16.29 -5.48 9.49
C PHE A 118 16.21 -5.19 7.99
N LYS A 119 15.06 -4.73 7.54
CA LYS A 119 14.85 -4.28 6.16
C LYS A 119 14.30 -2.86 6.17
N PHE A 120 14.87 -2.05 5.27
CA PHE A 120 14.48 -0.67 5.01
C PHE A 120 14.28 -0.49 3.51
N TRP A 121 13.17 0.15 3.13
CA TRP A 121 12.95 0.52 1.73
C TRP A 121 12.12 1.80 1.62
N PRO A 122 12.57 2.77 0.81
CA PRO A 122 11.79 3.95 0.46
C PRO A 122 10.70 3.60 -0.54
N GLU A 123 9.61 4.35 -0.49
CA GLU A 123 8.50 4.30 -1.43
C GLU A 123 8.06 5.73 -1.77
N LEU A 124 7.60 5.96 -2.99
CA LEU A 124 7.04 7.22 -3.43
C LEU A 124 5.71 6.97 -4.15
N ASP A 125 4.61 7.33 -3.51
CA ASP A 125 3.29 7.32 -4.14
C ASP A 125 3.04 8.65 -4.86
N LEU A 126 2.65 8.56 -6.13
CA LEU A 126 2.21 9.70 -6.95
C LEU A 126 0.77 9.46 -7.37
N ASN A 127 -0.10 10.43 -7.11
CA ASN A 127 -1.52 10.30 -7.41
C ASN A 127 -2.08 11.56 -8.07
N ALA A 128 -2.77 11.38 -9.19
CA ALA A 128 -3.67 12.37 -9.76
C ALA A 128 -5.09 12.04 -9.30
N TYR A 129 -5.84 13.02 -8.79
CA TYR A 129 -7.19 12.79 -8.28
C TYR A 129 -8.17 13.84 -8.75
N TRP A 130 -9.43 13.44 -8.94
CA TRP A 130 -10.57 14.29 -9.30
C TRP A 130 -11.66 14.17 -8.25
N THR A 131 -12.05 15.30 -7.70
CA THR A 131 -13.12 15.39 -6.70
C THR A 131 -14.43 15.75 -7.38
N PHE A 132 -15.51 15.08 -7.06
CA PHE A 132 -16.83 15.27 -7.66
C PHE A 132 -17.95 15.08 -6.63
N ASN A 133 -19.22 15.19 -7.10
CA ASN A 133 -20.39 15.06 -6.24
C ASN A 133 -20.35 15.98 -5.02
N LYS A 134 -20.17 17.30 -5.24
CA LYS A 134 -20.06 18.32 -4.19
C LYS A 134 -18.99 17.97 -3.12
N ASN A 135 -17.84 17.47 -3.57
CA ASN A 135 -16.70 17.02 -2.74
C ASN A 135 -16.98 15.78 -1.86
N LYS A 136 -18.04 15.03 -2.15
CA LYS A 136 -18.37 13.80 -1.40
C LYS A 136 -17.65 12.56 -1.91
N ASN A 137 -16.98 12.63 -3.06
CA ASN A 137 -16.24 11.52 -3.66
C ASN A 137 -15.01 12.05 -4.38
N PHE A 138 -13.98 11.21 -4.50
CA PHE A 138 -12.93 11.41 -5.48
C PHE A 138 -12.46 10.07 -6.04
N ILE A 139 -12.07 10.08 -7.30
CA ILE A 139 -11.36 9.01 -7.96
C ILE A 139 -9.90 9.44 -8.12
N TYR A 140 -9.00 8.48 -8.10
CA TYR A 140 -7.58 8.74 -8.36
C TYR A 140 -6.96 7.63 -9.20
N ILE A 141 -5.95 8.02 -9.96
CA ILE A 141 -5.03 7.13 -10.65
C ILE A 141 -3.61 7.52 -10.22
N GLY A 142 -2.75 6.55 -10.07
CA GLY A 142 -1.41 6.83 -9.60
C GLY A 142 -0.46 5.67 -9.79
N ALA A 143 0.71 5.81 -9.20
CA ALA A 143 1.70 4.75 -9.12
C ALA A 143 2.44 4.83 -7.78
N SER A 144 2.58 3.68 -7.13
CA SER A 144 3.48 3.47 -6.02
C SER A 144 4.83 3.01 -6.56
N ASN A 145 5.86 3.79 -6.28
CA ASN A 145 7.23 3.53 -6.70
C ASN A 145 8.01 2.99 -5.51
N TRP A 146 8.33 1.72 -5.54
CA TRP A 146 9.09 1.06 -4.50
C TRP A 146 10.56 0.94 -4.90
N PHE A 147 11.45 1.36 -4.01
CA PHE A 147 12.90 1.28 -4.22
C PHE A 147 13.48 0.16 -3.35
N GLU A 148 13.78 -0.98 -3.98
CA GLU A 148 14.36 -2.15 -3.30
C GLU A 148 15.87 -1.97 -3.16
N LEU A 149 16.33 -1.82 -1.93
CA LEU A 149 17.74 -1.59 -1.60
C LEU A 149 18.53 -2.88 -1.35
N SER A 150 17.84 -4.00 -1.12
CA SER A 150 18.48 -5.30 -0.89
C SER A 150 19.20 -5.79 -2.14
N LYS A 151 20.38 -6.38 -1.99
CA LYS A 151 21.14 -6.99 -3.09
C LYS A 151 20.67 -8.42 -3.41
N THR A 152 20.04 -9.07 -2.44
CA THR A 152 19.56 -10.45 -2.53
C THR A 152 18.10 -10.53 -2.13
N LYS A 153 17.37 -11.47 -2.75
CA LYS A 153 16.01 -11.84 -2.36
C LYS A 153 16.04 -12.71 -1.09
N GLY A 154 14.90 -12.87 -0.42
CA GLY A 154 14.80 -13.63 0.83
C GLY A 154 15.23 -15.10 0.75
N TYR A 155 15.30 -15.69 -0.45
CA TYR A 155 15.78 -17.06 -0.71
C TYR A 155 17.19 -17.11 -1.33
N GLY A 156 17.98 -16.02 -1.19
CA GLY A 156 19.40 -15.97 -1.56
C GLY A 156 19.69 -15.63 -3.04
N GLU A 157 18.68 -15.58 -3.91
CA GLU A 157 18.88 -15.14 -5.29
C GLU A 157 19.24 -13.66 -5.39
N LYS A 158 19.97 -13.28 -6.42
CA LYS A 158 20.31 -11.88 -6.72
C LYS A 158 19.04 -11.07 -7.00
N GLN A 159 18.91 -9.93 -6.35
CA GLN A 159 17.88 -8.94 -6.66
C GLN A 159 18.24 -8.21 -7.96
N VAL A 160 17.36 -8.26 -8.95
CA VAL A 160 17.58 -7.65 -10.27
C VAL A 160 16.77 -6.37 -10.43
N SER A 161 15.58 -6.31 -9.82
CA SER A 161 14.66 -5.18 -9.94
C SER A 161 14.73 -4.30 -8.71
N HIS A 162 15.45 -3.19 -8.79
CA HIS A 162 15.60 -2.24 -7.67
C HIS A 162 14.57 -1.10 -7.68
N TRP A 163 13.87 -0.90 -8.78
CA TRP A 163 12.78 0.04 -8.91
C TRP A 163 11.54 -0.70 -9.43
N ILE A 164 10.52 -0.77 -8.59
CA ILE A 164 9.28 -1.49 -8.86
C ILE A 164 8.16 -0.46 -8.89
N ILE A 165 7.49 -0.34 -10.04
CA ILE A 165 6.37 0.57 -10.24
C ILE A 165 5.08 -0.24 -10.14
N ASN A 166 4.17 0.18 -9.25
CA ASN A 166 2.87 -0.44 -9.03
C ASN A 166 1.77 0.55 -9.41
N PRO A 167 1.24 0.53 -10.65
CA PRO A 167 0.11 1.36 -11.04
C PRO A 167 -1.11 1.08 -10.16
N GLN A 168 -1.85 2.14 -9.84
CA GLN A 168 -3.00 2.04 -8.94
C GLN A 168 -4.16 2.90 -9.42
N LEU A 169 -5.36 2.44 -9.10
CA LEU A 169 -6.63 3.14 -9.34
C LEU A 169 -7.50 2.98 -8.10
N GLY A 170 -8.12 4.04 -7.64
CA GLY A 170 -9.00 3.95 -6.49
C GLY A 170 -10.11 4.97 -6.49
N HIS A 171 -11.09 4.71 -5.64
CA HIS A 171 -12.25 5.57 -5.41
C HIS A 171 -12.48 5.74 -3.91
N THR A 172 -12.61 6.99 -3.48
CA THR A 172 -12.89 7.32 -2.08
C THR A 172 -14.25 8.00 -1.95
N PHE A 173 -15.10 7.44 -1.09
CA PHE A 173 -16.36 7.99 -0.64
C PHE A 173 -16.12 8.81 0.63
N ILE A 174 -16.32 10.14 0.55
CA ILE A 174 -16.14 11.06 1.67
C ILE A 174 -17.49 11.24 2.38
N ARG A 175 -17.50 11.04 3.69
CA ARG A 175 -18.63 11.33 4.59
C ARG A 175 -18.15 12.27 5.70
N PRO A 176 -19.04 12.87 6.49
CA PRO A 176 -18.64 13.91 7.45
C PRO A 176 -17.50 13.54 8.39
N LYS A 177 -17.49 12.31 8.92
CA LYS A 177 -16.45 11.81 9.83
C LYS A 177 -15.70 10.59 9.27
N TRP A 178 -16.19 9.99 8.16
CA TRP A 178 -15.70 8.74 7.65
C TRP A 178 -15.37 8.85 6.16
N ASN A 179 -14.29 8.22 5.74
CA ASN A 179 -14.01 7.96 4.33
C ASN A 179 -13.94 6.45 4.13
N PHE A 180 -14.47 5.98 3.01
CA PHE A 180 -14.35 4.59 2.56
C PHE A 180 -13.61 4.59 1.25
N ASN A 181 -12.58 3.77 1.12
CA ASN A 181 -11.78 3.68 -0.10
C ASN A 181 -11.76 2.25 -0.64
N ILE A 182 -11.83 2.15 -1.96
CA ILE A 182 -11.62 0.92 -2.72
C ILE A 182 -10.47 1.21 -3.67
N GLU A 183 -9.45 0.34 -3.68
CA GLU A 183 -8.26 0.50 -4.51
C GLU A 183 -7.89 -0.81 -5.19
N VAL A 184 -7.43 -0.72 -6.42
CA VAL A 184 -6.82 -1.82 -7.18
C VAL A 184 -5.41 -1.38 -7.57
N LYS A 185 -4.43 -2.27 -7.35
CA LYS A 185 -3.03 -2.09 -7.77
C LYS A 185 -2.59 -3.21 -8.70
N LEU A 186 -1.77 -2.87 -9.68
CA LEU A 186 -0.96 -3.85 -10.41
C LEU A 186 0.39 -3.93 -9.72
N LEU A 187 0.62 -5.00 -8.96
CA LEU A 187 1.82 -5.20 -8.16
C LEU A 187 2.92 -5.80 -9.01
N ALA A 188 4.07 -5.14 -9.08
CA ALA A 188 5.27 -5.59 -9.79
C ALA A 188 4.98 -6.11 -11.22
N PRO A 189 4.27 -5.38 -12.09
CA PRO A 189 3.79 -5.88 -13.39
C PRO A 189 4.91 -6.29 -14.36
N GLY A 190 6.15 -5.87 -14.10
CA GLY A 190 7.33 -6.25 -14.88
C GLY A 190 8.03 -7.53 -14.42
N ILE A 191 7.66 -8.08 -13.25
CA ILE A 191 8.38 -9.19 -12.61
C ILE A 191 7.66 -10.51 -12.90
N MET A 192 8.42 -11.51 -13.37
CA MET A 192 7.90 -12.88 -13.59
C MET A 192 7.44 -13.51 -12.29
N ARG A 193 6.31 -14.21 -12.35
CA ARG A 193 5.77 -15.00 -11.24
C ARG A 193 6.34 -16.41 -11.27
N TYR A 194 6.44 -16.99 -10.08
CA TYR A 194 6.82 -18.39 -9.89
C TYR A 194 5.65 -19.10 -9.17
N PRO A 195 4.70 -19.69 -9.92
CA PRO A 195 3.46 -20.24 -9.35
C PRO A 195 3.66 -21.40 -8.37
N ASN A 196 4.84 -22.02 -8.38
CA ASN A 196 5.18 -23.11 -7.46
C ASN A 196 5.23 -22.68 -5.97
N VAL A 197 5.29 -21.39 -5.69
CA VAL A 197 5.32 -20.85 -4.33
C VAL A 197 3.94 -20.31 -3.93
N VAL A 198 3.41 -19.36 -4.73
CA VAL A 198 2.08 -18.78 -4.54
C VAL A 198 1.50 -18.49 -5.91
N ASP A 199 0.30 -18.98 -6.18
CA ASP A 199 -0.40 -18.76 -7.44
C ASP A 199 -1.13 -17.40 -7.42
N TYR A 200 -0.36 -16.34 -7.63
CA TYR A 200 -0.90 -14.99 -7.76
C TYR A 200 -1.68 -14.81 -9.05
N ILE A 201 -2.78 -14.09 -8.99
CA ILE A 201 -3.52 -13.63 -10.16
C ILE A 201 -2.91 -12.32 -10.64
N GLY A 202 -2.41 -12.28 -11.86
CA GLY A 202 -1.76 -11.10 -12.47
C GLY A 202 -2.06 -10.99 -13.96
N VAL A 203 -1.31 -10.16 -14.66
CA VAL A 203 -1.45 -9.97 -16.10
C VAL A 203 -0.46 -10.90 -16.83
N GLY A 204 -0.98 -11.90 -17.52
CA GLY A 204 -0.16 -12.99 -18.08
C GLY A 204 0.61 -13.70 -16.96
N ASN A 205 1.93 -13.92 -17.17
CA ASN A 205 2.80 -14.57 -16.20
C ASN A 205 3.55 -13.59 -15.28
N LYS A 206 3.08 -12.32 -15.19
CA LYS A 206 3.79 -11.27 -14.47
C LYS A 206 2.94 -10.61 -13.42
N GLY A 207 3.62 -10.15 -12.35
CA GLY A 207 3.03 -9.37 -11.28
C GLY A 207 1.84 -10.02 -10.58
N ALA A 208 1.11 -9.22 -9.82
CA ALA A 208 -0.15 -9.60 -9.19
C ALA A 208 -1.16 -8.45 -9.24
N ILE A 209 -2.43 -8.77 -9.24
CA ILE A 209 -3.50 -7.79 -9.02
C ILE A 209 -3.75 -7.74 -7.51
N GLY A 210 -3.60 -6.58 -6.90
CA GLY A 210 -3.95 -6.32 -5.51
C GLY A 210 -5.30 -5.59 -5.42
N THR A 211 -6.14 -6.00 -4.46
CA THR A 211 -7.41 -5.32 -4.15
C THR A 211 -7.45 -4.95 -2.69
N TYR A 212 -7.84 -3.71 -2.40
CA TYR A 212 -7.77 -3.13 -1.06
C TYR A 212 -9.03 -2.36 -0.72
N LEU A 213 -9.45 -2.49 0.52
CA LEU A 213 -10.50 -1.71 1.12
C LEU A 213 -9.92 -0.94 2.30
N SER A 214 -10.31 0.30 2.48
CA SER A 214 -9.94 1.03 3.70
C SER A 214 -11.05 1.92 4.22
N ILE A 215 -11.00 2.15 5.52
CA ILE A 215 -11.89 3.03 6.25
C ILE A 215 -11.07 4.02 7.05
N THR A 216 -11.37 5.31 6.90
CA THR A 216 -10.70 6.38 7.64
C THR A 216 -11.71 7.12 8.50
N ARG A 217 -11.44 7.25 9.79
CA ARG A 217 -12.16 8.13 10.71
C ARG A 217 -11.39 9.42 10.92
N ARG A 218 -12.06 10.56 10.74
CA ARG A 218 -11.52 11.91 10.97
C ARG A 218 -12.04 12.49 12.29
N PHE A 219 -11.20 13.25 12.98
CA PHE A 219 -11.48 13.85 14.29
C PHE A 219 -11.25 15.35 14.27
#